data_59d61df32e6c394853fe01cec7d4a1d1
#
_entry.id   59d61df32e6c394853fe01cec7d4a1d1
#
_cell.length_a   1.000
_cell.length_b   1.000
_cell.length_c   1.000
_cell.angle_alpha   90.00
_cell.angle_beta   90.00
_cell.angle_gamma   90.00
#
_symmetry.space_group_name_H-M   'P 1'
#
loop_
_entity.id
_entity.type
_entity.pdbx_description
1 polymer ?
#
loop_
_entity_poly.entity_id
_entity_poly.type
_entity_poly.pdbx_seq_one_letter_code
_entity_poly.pdbx_strand_id
1 'polypeptide(L)'
;MSHTAPAPTLKMGLPITNSKLGMWLFLGTEIMFFTAFIGTYIVLRMGSPGWPTDTHVTHIQIFWGGLNTFVLILSSYFVVVSHDALLCKQYKKSWNFMLFTLLLGFVFLGIKGYEYKGKFDHDILPGHIPESAEQAMEKVISTKVGLGAIVDVRLTTMYPKLTKREDRKSENDAVIAKLKDKADATPVEKTELEDAQAINELNNEYISLKEHVRAKLSLEVPYANFDAIRKEENSASKYPVLTLEEVEHKIHELNESKTVGALMGGMHVSQPILYGNLFASNYFLMTGFHAIHVIVGLFMFALVLKKGSKLCVDDAYLIENIGLYWHFVDLVWIFLFPLLYII
;
A
#
# COMPACT_ATOMS: atom_id res chain seq x y z
N MET A 1 -0.84 77.13 30.55
CA MET A 1 -1.56 75.84 30.58
C MET A 1 -0.70 74.83 29.85
N SER A 2 -0.05 73.96 30.61
CA SER A 2 0.85 72.93 30.08
C SER A 2 0.00 71.77 29.61
N HIS A 3 -0.05 71.51 28.31
CA HIS A 3 -0.65 70.27 27.74
C HIS A 3 0.36 69.14 27.87
N THR A 4 0.22 68.34 28.93
CA THR A 4 0.89 67.06 29.04
C THR A 4 0.27 66.13 27.99
N ALA A 5 1.09 65.67 26.99
CA ALA A 5 0.70 64.70 26.05
C ALA A 5 0.35 63.39 26.81
N PRO A 6 -0.73 62.63 26.45
CA PRO A 6 -1.05 61.42 27.10
C PRO A 6 0.07 60.38 26.86
N ALA A 7 0.48 59.68 27.93
CA ALA A 7 1.49 58.65 27.89
C ALA A 7 1.10 57.56 26.86
N PRO A 8 2.03 57.05 26.04
CA PRO A 8 1.76 55.99 25.07
C PRO A 8 1.20 54.77 25.81
N THR A 9 0.00 54.38 25.45
CA THR A 9 -0.59 53.14 25.96
C THR A 9 0.27 51.96 25.52
N LEU A 10 0.99 51.34 26.46
CA LEU A 10 1.70 50.12 26.24
C LEU A 10 0.67 49.07 25.76
N LYS A 11 0.72 48.66 24.50
CA LYS A 11 -0.03 47.51 24.01
C LYS A 11 0.54 46.26 24.67
N MET A 12 -0.09 45.81 25.76
CA MET A 12 0.21 44.51 26.37
C MET A 12 -0.29 43.42 25.42
N GLY A 13 0.63 42.62 24.86
CA GLY A 13 0.33 41.48 24.00
C GLY A 13 1.54 41.11 23.14
N LEU A 14 1.62 39.87 22.76
CA LEU A 14 2.61 39.39 21.79
C LEU A 14 2.36 40.11 20.45
N PRO A 15 3.39 40.61 19.73
CA PRO A 15 3.26 41.30 18.45
C PRO A 15 2.98 40.30 17.30
N ILE A 16 2.09 39.31 17.53
CA ILE A 16 1.73 38.24 16.61
C ILE A 16 0.28 38.44 16.21
N THR A 17 -0.03 38.32 14.93
CA THR A 17 -1.41 38.37 14.44
C THR A 17 -2.19 37.14 14.91
N ASN A 18 -3.49 37.28 15.16
CA ASN A 18 -4.36 36.17 15.57
C ASN A 18 -4.32 34.99 14.58
N SER A 19 -4.18 35.27 13.29
CA SER A 19 -4.04 34.27 12.25
C SER A 19 -2.76 33.42 12.41
N LYS A 20 -1.64 34.06 12.70
CA LYS A 20 -0.35 33.37 12.91
C LYS A 20 -0.34 32.58 14.20
N LEU A 21 -0.94 33.12 15.27
CA LEU A 21 -1.12 32.40 16.53
C LEU A 21 -1.99 31.16 16.32
N GLY A 22 -3.12 31.28 15.61
CA GLY A 22 -3.98 30.15 15.26
C GLY A 22 -3.24 29.05 14.46
N MET A 23 -2.43 29.43 13.47
CA MET A 23 -1.61 28.49 12.71
C MET A 23 -0.59 27.78 13.61
N TRP A 24 0.08 28.48 14.52
CA TRP A 24 1.04 27.85 15.43
C TRP A 24 0.38 26.87 16.40
N LEU A 25 -0.79 27.18 16.93
CA LEU A 25 -1.54 26.27 17.78
C LEU A 25 -1.99 25.04 16.99
N PHE A 26 -2.48 25.22 15.77
CA PHE A 26 -2.83 24.11 14.88
C PHE A 26 -1.63 23.21 14.60
N LEU A 27 -0.49 23.78 14.16
CA LEU A 27 0.73 23.02 13.91
C LEU A 27 1.23 22.29 15.18
N GLY A 28 1.06 22.89 16.35
CA GLY A 28 1.37 22.26 17.63
C GLY A 28 0.56 20.97 17.85
N THR A 29 -0.74 20.97 17.52
CA THR A 29 -1.57 19.76 17.61
C THR A 29 -1.16 18.69 16.61
N GLU A 30 -0.80 19.10 15.39
CA GLU A 30 -0.34 18.16 14.34
C GLU A 30 1.03 17.54 14.69
N ILE A 31 1.95 18.32 15.25
CA ILE A 31 3.23 17.81 15.75
C ILE A 31 2.99 16.74 16.81
N MET A 32 2.11 16.97 17.78
CA MET A 32 1.76 15.98 18.81
C MET A 32 1.17 14.71 18.20
N PHE A 33 0.30 14.85 17.20
CA PHE A 33 -0.33 13.76 16.49
C PHE A 33 0.70 12.87 15.76
N PHE A 34 1.58 13.44 14.95
CA PHE A 34 2.64 12.67 14.27
C PHE A 34 3.68 12.12 15.25
N THR A 35 4.00 12.83 16.32
CA THR A 35 4.89 12.32 17.38
C THR A 35 4.31 11.09 18.04
N ALA A 36 3.00 11.02 18.25
CA ALA A 36 2.34 9.83 18.78
C ALA A 36 2.49 8.63 17.82
N PHE A 37 2.34 8.83 16.50
CA PHE A 37 2.54 7.76 15.51
C PHE A 37 4.00 7.27 15.48
N ILE A 38 4.96 8.20 15.44
CA ILE A 38 6.39 7.89 15.45
C ILE A 38 6.75 7.15 16.73
N GLY A 39 6.27 7.62 17.88
CA GLY A 39 6.49 6.97 19.18
C GLY A 39 5.91 5.55 19.22
N THR A 40 4.69 5.38 18.72
CA THR A 40 4.04 4.05 18.62
C THR A 40 4.86 3.12 17.73
N TYR A 41 5.31 3.57 16.57
CA TYR A 41 6.14 2.78 15.66
C TYR A 41 7.44 2.32 16.34
N ILE A 42 8.14 3.24 17.02
CA ILE A 42 9.40 2.93 17.74
C ILE A 42 9.17 1.88 18.83
N VAL A 43 8.12 2.06 19.65
CA VAL A 43 7.79 1.12 20.74
C VAL A 43 7.45 -0.26 20.19
N LEU A 44 6.61 -0.33 19.15
CA LEU A 44 6.24 -1.60 18.53
C LEU A 44 7.45 -2.29 17.89
N ARG A 45 8.30 -1.55 17.21
CA ARG A 45 9.53 -2.08 16.62
C ARG A 45 10.48 -2.64 17.66
N MET A 46 10.70 -1.92 18.76
CA MET A 46 11.58 -2.37 19.85
C MET A 46 10.98 -3.57 20.61
N GLY A 47 9.67 -3.66 20.70
CA GLY A 47 8.94 -4.74 21.36
C GLY A 47 8.75 -6.00 20.51
N SER A 48 9.11 -5.98 19.22
CA SER A 48 8.85 -7.07 18.26
C SER A 48 10.17 -7.65 17.71
N PRO A 49 10.77 -8.65 18.36
CA PRO A 49 11.99 -9.30 17.86
C PRO A 49 11.73 -9.94 16.48
N GLY A 50 12.52 -9.56 15.47
CA GLY A 50 12.33 -10.01 14.08
C GLY A 50 11.44 -9.05 13.26
N TRP A 51 11.35 -7.77 13.67
CA TRP A 51 10.72 -6.73 12.88
C TRP A 51 11.27 -6.70 11.45
N PRO A 52 10.43 -6.62 10.40
CA PRO A 52 10.88 -6.68 9.02
C PRO A 52 11.69 -5.42 8.66
N THR A 53 13.01 -5.59 8.53
CA THR A 53 13.96 -4.53 8.13
C THR A 53 14.45 -4.71 6.70
N ASP A 54 14.27 -5.90 6.12
CA ASP A 54 14.70 -6.19 4.76
C ASP A 54 13.81 -5.46 3.75
N THR A 55 14.44 -4.57 3.00
CA THR A 55 13.78 -3.76 1.97
C THR A 55 13.30 -4.58 0.78
N HIS A 56 13.90 -5.75 0.52
CA HIS A 56 13.42 -6.67 -0.52
C HIS A 56 12.12 -7.34 -0.11
N VAL A 57 12.01 -7.76 1.14
CA VAL A 57 10.81 -8.40 1.69
C VAL A 57 9.67 -7.41 1.85
N THR A 58 9.96 -6.19 2.31
CA THR A 58 8.95 -5.14 2.51
C THR A 58 8.64 -4.34 1.24
N HIS A 59 9.35 -4.59 0.14
CA HIS A 59 9.25 -3.84 -1.12
C HIS A 59 9.36 -2.31 -0.91
N ILE A 60 10.25 -1.89 -0.01
CA ILE A 60 10.60 -0.49 0.20
C ILE A 60 11.75 -0.12 -0.72
N GLN A 61 11.57 0.94 -1.49
CA GLN A 61 12.60 1.43 -2.41
C GLN A 61 13.24 2.71 -1.85
N ILE A 62 14.39 2.57 -1.21
CA ILE A 62 15.12 3.67 -0.56
C ILE A 62 15.41 4.81 -1.54
N PHE A 63 15.76 4.49 -2.80
CA PHE A 63 16.05 5.50 -3.82
C PHE A 63 14.86 6.44 -4.07
N TRP A 64 13.64 5.90 -4.24
CA TRP A 64 12.45 6.71 -4.46
C TRP A 64 12.07 7.52 -3.22
N GLY A 65 12.27 6.97 -2.02
CA GLY A 65 12.09 7.70 -0.78
C GLY A 65 13.06 8.89 -0.64
N GLY A 66 14.34 8.69 -0.97
CA GLY A 66 15.36 9.73 -0.99
C GLY A 66 15.08 10.82 -2.04
N LEU A 67 14.67 10.43 -3.25
CA LEU A 67 14.27 11.36 -4.29
C LEU A 67 13.07 12.21 -3.86
N ASN A 68 12.07 11.59 -3.24
CA ASN A 68 10.92 12.29 -2.68
C ASN A 68 11.31 13.31 -1.60
N THR A 69 12.25 12.96 -0.73
CA THR A 69 12.78 13.88 0.27
C THR A 69 13.44 15.08 -0.38
N PHE A 70 14.25 14.86 -1.41
CA PHE A 70 14.89 15.95 -2.17
C PHE A 70 13.86 16.86 -2.83
N VAL A 71 12.83 16.29 -3.47
CA VAL A 71 11.74 17.05 -4.12
C VAL A 71 11.02 17.95 -3.11
N LEU A 72 10.73 17.45 -1.90
CA LEU A 72 10.07 18.24 -0.86
C LEU A 72 10.98 19.37 -0.34
N ILE A 73 12.25 19.11 -0.04
CA ILE A 73 13.21 20.12 0.40
C ILE A 73 13.32 21.24 -0.65
N LEU A 74 13.39 20.87 -1.93
CA LEU A 74 13.44 21.86 -3.02
C LEU A 74 12.14 22.67 -3.10
N SER A 75 11.00 22.03 -2.92
CA SER A 75 9.69 22.72 -2.89
C SER A 75 9.58 23.69 -1.73
N SER A 76 10.09 23.31 -0.56
CA SER A 76 10.17 24.12 0.65
C SER A 76 10.99 25.40 0.41
N TYR A 77 12.14 25.27 -0.25
CA TYR A 77 12.94 26.43 -0.66
C TYR A 77 12.15 27.38 -1.59
N PHE A 78 11.42 26.85 -2.57
CA PHE A 78 10.64 27.69 -3.48
C PHE A 78 9.50 28.45 -2.80
N VAL A 79 8.90 27.91 -1.74
CA VAL A 79 7.90 28.63 -0.95
C VAL A 79 8.53 29.87 -0.30
N VAL A 80 9.74 29.76 0.29
CA VAL A 80 10.45 30.90 0.88
C VAL A 80 10.76 31.97 -0.17
N VAL A 81 11.29 31.56 -1.32
CA VAL A 81 11.61 32.49 -2.43
C VAL A 81 10.34 33.15 -2.97
N SER A 82 9.22 32.42 -3.03
CA SER A 82 7.92 32.97 -3.46
C SER A 82 7.43 34.07 -2.50
N HIS A 83 7.51 33.83 -1.20
CA HIS A 83 7.14 34.81 -0.17
C HIS A 83 8.01 36.05 -0.23
N ASP A 84 9.34 35.92 -0.32
CA ASP A 84 10.28 37.02 -0.45
C ASP A 84 10.02 37.86 -1.73
N ALA A 85 9.82 37.18 -2.86
CA ALA A 85 9.47 37.84 -4.12
C ALA A 85 8.18 38.65 -4.03
N LEU A 86 7.19 38.17 -3.25
CA LEU A 86 5.94 38.94 -3.04
C LEU A 86 6.17 40.20 -2.22
N LEU A 87 6.96 40.12 -1.16
CA LEU A 87 7.33 41.31 -0.36
C LEU A 87 8.09 42.34 -1.21
N CYS A 88 8.93 41.88 -2.13
CA CYS A 88 9.62 42.73 -3.11
C CYS A 88 8.73 43.20 -4.27
N LYS A 89 7.40 42.99 -4.23
CA LYS A 89 6.43 43.33 -5.28
C LYS A 89 6.68 42.67 -6.65
N GLN A 90 7.44 41.58 -6.67
CA GLN A 90 7.73 40.81 -7.87
C GLN A 90 6.66 39.72 -8.07
N TYR A 91 5.41 40.13 -8.30
CA TYR A 91 4.23 39.21 -8.31
C TYR A 91 4.36 38.03 -9.27
N LYS A 92 4.87 38.27 -10.49
CA LYS A 92 5.05 37.20 -11.51
C LYS A 92 6.08 36.16 -11.05
N LYS A 93 7.14 36.62 -10.39
CA LYS A 93 8.18 35.72 -9.84
C LYS A 93 7.62 34.89 -8.69
N SER A 94 6.91 35.50 -7.77
CA SER A 94 6.22 34.81 -6.66
C SER A 94 5.26 33.76 -7.18
N TRP A 95 4.41 34.10 -8.15
CA TRP A 95 3.47 33.17 -8.77
C TRP A 95 4.16 31.96 -9.42
N ASN A 96 5.26 32.19 -10.16
CA ASN A 96 6.01 31.11 -10.80
C ASN A 96 6.62 30.15 -9.76
N PHE A 97 7.24 30.64 -8.69
CA PHE A 97 7.81 29.79 -7.66
C PHE A 97 6.74 28.99 -6.91
N MET A 98 5.58 29.60 -6.66
CA MET A 98 4.43 28.90 -6.07
C MET A 98 3.89 27.80 -7.00
N LEU A 99 3.88 28.03 -8.33
CA LEU A 99 3.53 27.02 -9.32
C LEU A 99 4.54 25.87 -9.31
N PHE A 100 5.85 26.15 -9.24
CA PHE A 100 6.87 25.11 -9.13
C PHE A 100 6.71 24.30 -7.85
N THR A 101 6.41 24.92 -6.71
CA THR A 101 6.10 24.21 -5.47
C THR A 101 4.92 23.26 -5.66
N LEU A 102 3.84 23.73 -6.27
CA LEU A 102 2.66 22.91 -6.56
C LEU A 102 3.02 21.70 -7.45
N LEU A 103 3.78 21.92 -8.51
CA LEU A 103 4.20 20.85 -9.43
C LEU A 103 5.09 19.82 -8.72
N LEU A 104 6.06 20.26 -7.90
CA LEU A 104 6.90 19.33 -7.13
C LEU A 104 6.09 18.52 -6.12
N GLY A 105 5.08 19.11 -5.49
CA GLY A 105 4.18 18.37 -4.62
C GLY A 105 3.35 17.31 -5.36
N PHE A 106 2.92 17.56 -6.60
CA PHE A 106 2.31 16.53 -7.44
C PHE A 106 3.30 15.44 -7.85
N VAL A 107 4.56 15.78 -8.12
CA VAL A 107 5.62 14.78 -8.38
C VAL A 107 5.79 13.87 -7.16
N PHE A 108 5.85 14.44 -5.95
CA PHE A 108 5.91 13.68 -4.70
C PHE A 108 4.74 12.69 -4.59
N LEU A 109 3.50 13.14 -4.78
CA LEU A 109 2.32 12.27 -4.71
C LEU A 109 2.32 11.20 -5.80
N GLY A 110 2.81 11.52 -7.00
CA GLY A 110 2.95 10.57 -8.11
C GLY A 110 3.91 9.43 -7.77
N ILE A 111 5.08 9.75 -7.22
CA ILE A 111 6.07 8.75 -6.77
C ILE A 111 5.49 7.89 -5.63
N LYS A 112 4.79 8.52 -4.65
CA LYS A 112 4.12 7.77 -3.57
C LYS A 112 2.99 6.88 -4.09
N GLY A 113 2.23 7.35 -5.07
CA GLY A 113 1.20 6.53 -5.72
C GLY A 113 1.78 5.30 -6.43
N TYR A 114 2.93 5.46 -7.10
CA TYR A 114 3.65 4.34 -7.72
C TYR A 114 4.14 3.32 -6.67
N GLU A 115 4.70 3.80 -5.55
CA GLU A 115 5.14 2.95 -4.43
C GLU A 115 3.96 2.19 -3.80
N TYR A 116 2.83 2.86 -3.59
CA TYR A 116 1.61 2.23 -3.08
C TYR A 116 1.10 1.16 -4.03
N LYS A 117 1.07 1.46 -5.35
CA LYS A 117 0.68 0.46 -6.35
C LYS A 117 1.55 -0.80 -6.24
N GLY A 118 2.87 -0.66 -6.12
CA GLY A 118 3.76 -1.81 -5.91
C GLY A 118 3.41 -2.64 -4.67
N LYS A 119 3.03 -1.99 -3.56
CA LYS A 119 2.57 -2.70 -2.36
C LYS A 119 1.23 -3.41 -2.54
N PHE A 120 0.31 -2.83 -3.31
CA PHE A 120 -0.95 -3.48 -3.70
C PHE A 120 -0.70 -4.68 -4.62
N ASP A 121 0.18 -4.55 -5.61
CA ASP A 121 0.48 -5.62 -6.56
C ASP A 121 1.16 -6.83 -5.88
N HIS A 122 1.92 -6.61 -4.81
CA HIS A 122 2.56 -7.67 -4.00
C HIS A 122 1.74 -8.08 -2.76
N ASP A 123 0.51 -7.58 -2.63
CA ASP A 123 -0.41 -7.86 -1.51
C ASP A 123 0.19 -7.60 -0.12
N ILE A 124 1.06 -6.57 -0.02
CA ILE A 124 1.65 -6.09 1.24
C ILE A 124 0.70 -5.09 1.88
N LEU A 125 -0.47 -5.56 2.28
CA LEU A 125 -1.52 -4.77 2.88
C LEU A 125 -1.80 -5.19 4.31
N PRO A 126 -2.25 -4.28 5.17
CA PRO A 126 -2.65 -4.61 6.53
C PRO A 126 -3.69 -5.73 6.57
N GLY A 127 -3.43 -6.79 7.30
CA GLY A 127 -4.31 -7.96 7.41
C GLY A 127 -4.20 -8.97 6.28
N HIS A 128 -3.36 -8.74 5.27
CA HIS A 128 -3.17 -9.62 4.11
C HIS A 128 -1.84 -10.38 4.14
N ILE A 129 -0.89 -9.94 4.95
CA ILE A 129 0.46 -10.51 5.00
C ILE A 129 0.45 -11.77 5.87
N PRO A 130 0.84 -12.94 5.36
CA PRO A 130 1.05 -14.10 6.20
C PRO A 130 2.25 -13.88 7.11
N GLU A 131 2.13 -14.22 8.40
CA GLU A 131 3.21 -14.06 9.37
C GLU A 131 3.90 -15.39 9.70
N SER A 132 3.33 -16.50 9.20
CA SER A 132 3.91 -17.84 9.28
C SER A 132 3.76 -18.61 7.98
N ALA A 133 4.53 -19.68 7.81
CA ALA A 133 4.44 -20.54 6.64
C ALA A 133 3.05 -21.21 6.53
N GLU A 134 2.41 -21.52 7.67
CA GLU A 134 1.05 -22.06 7.72
C GLU A 134 0.04 -21.07 7.14
N GLN A 135 0.10 -19.80 7.57
CA GLN A 135 -0.76 -18.74 7.05
C GLN A 135 -0.53 -18.50 5.56
N ALA A 136 0.74 -18.57 5.09
CA ALA A 136 1.05 -18.44 3.68
C ALA A 136 0.41 -19.58 2.86
N MET A 137 0.50 -20.81 3.32
CA MET A 137 -0.12 -21.96 2.66
C MET A 137 -1.65 -21.90 2.71
N GLU A 138 -2.24 -21.49 3.83
CA GLU A 138 -3.69 -21.29 3.94
C GLU A 138 -4.18 -20.22 2.97
N LYS A 139 -3.41 -19.17 2.78
CA LYS A 139 -3.69 -18.11 1.80
C LYS A 139 -3.70 -18.66 0.37
N VAL A 140 -2.77 -19.55 0.01
CA VAL A 140 -2.71 -20.21 -1.31
C VAL A 140 -3.99 -20.98 -1.62
N ILE A 141 -4.54 -21.72 -0.65
CA ILE A 141 -5.78 -22.50 -0.84
C ILE A 141 -7.06 -21.71 -0.56
N SER A 142 -6.96 -20.44 -0.18
CA SER A 142 -8.11 -19.61 0.16
C SER A 142 -9.10 -19.48 -0.99
N THR A 143 -10.40 -19.56 -0.66
CA THR A 143 -11.50 -19.27 -1.61
C THR A 143 -11.77 -17.78 -1.80
N LYS A 144 -11.06 -16.91 -1.06
CA LYS A 144 -11.21 -15.44 -1.17
C LYS A 144 -10.12 -14.80 -2.00
N VAL A 145 -8.86 -15.25 -1.84
CA VAL A 145 -7.68 -14.60 -2.45
C VAL A 145 -6.71 -15.60 -3.10
N GLY A 146 -6.86 -16.90 -2.82
CA GLY A 146 -5.96 -17.96 -3.31
C GLY A 146 -6.49 -18.68 -4.54
N LEU A 147 -5.93 -19.88 -4.79
CA LEU A 147 -6.29 -20.74 -5.89
C LEU A 147 -7.79 -21.09 -5.92
N GLY A 148 -8.40 -21.25 -4.74
CA GLY A 148 -9.83 -21.45 -4.62
C GLY A 148 -10.67 -20.27 -5.16
N ALA A 149 -10.22 -19.05 -5.00
CA ALA A 149 -10.87 -17.86 -5.54
C ALA A 149 -10.77 -17.82 -7.07
N ILE A 150 -9.60 -18.16 -7.63
CA ILE A 150 -9.41 -18.21 -9.09
C ILE A 150 -10.38 -19.23 -9.70
N VAL A 151 -10.45 -20.45 -9.14
CA VAL A 151 -11.39 -21.47 -9.60
C VAL A 151 -12.84 -20.99 -9.51
N ASP A 152 -13.23 -20.35 -8.40
CA ASP A 152 -14.60 -19.87 -8.20
C ASP A 152 -14.98 -18.75 -9.18
N VAL A 153 -14.06 -17.82 -9.44
CA VAL A 153 -14.27 -16.75 -10.44
C VAL A 153 -14.45 -17.34 -11.83
N ARG A 154 -13.59 -18.30 -12.22
CA ARG A 154 -13.68 -18.94 -13.55
C ARG A 154 -14.99 -19.73 -13.71
N LEU A 155 -15.34 -20.55 -12.73
CA LEU A 155 -16.61 -21.29 -12.74
C LEU A 155 -17.83 -20.36 -12.75
N THR A 156 -17.76 -19.23 -12.03
CA THR A 156 -18.83 -18.24 -12.03
C THR A 156 -18.97 -17.54 -13.38
N THR A 157 -17.86 -17.26 -14.04
CA THR A 157 -17.84 -16.63 -15.37
C THR A 157 -18.41 -17.56 -16.44
N MET A 158 -18.10 -18.85 -16.40
CA MET A 158 -18.65 -19.81 -17.34
C MET A 158 -20.13 -20.15 -17.07
N TYR A 159 -20.50 -20.26 -15.80
CA TYR A 159 -21.87 -20.69 -15.39
C TYR A 159 -22.55 -19.66 -14.49
N PRO A 160 -22.86 -18.45 -14.99
CA PRO A 160 -23.36 -17.34 -14.16
C PRO A 160 -24.76 -17.57 -13.59
N LYS A 161 -25.53 -18.50 -14.18
CA LYS A 161 -26.89 -18.82 -13.73
C LYS A 161 -26.91 -19.76 -12.50
N LEU A 162 -25.82 -20.46 -12.24
CA LEU A 162 -25.72 -21.38 -11.11
C LEU A 162 -25.14 -20.63 -9.90
N THR A 163 -25.73 -20.83 -8.72
CA THR A 163 -25.33 -20.11 -7.50
C THR A 163 -24.31 -20.90 -6.67
N LYS A 164 -24.44 -22.24 -6.64
CA LYS A 164 -23.57 -23.09 -5.84
C LYS A 164 -22.36 -23.56 -6.64
N ARG A 165 -21.22 -23.70 -5.97
CA ARG A 165 -19.97 -24.18 -6.57
C ARG A 165 -20.08 -25.62 -7.08
N GLU A 166 -20.73 -26.48 -6.27
CA GLU A 166 -20.93 -27.89 -6.62
C GLU A 166 -21.74 -28.04 -7.91
N ASP A 167 -22.81 -27.25 -8.07
CA ASP A 167 -23.65 -27.27 -9.27
C ASP A 167 -22.87 -26.79 -10.50
N ARG A 168 -22.05 -25.74 -10.36
CA ARG A 168 -21.16 -25.26 -11.44
C ARG A 168 -20.12 -26.28 -11.85
N LYS A 169 -19.53 -26.99 -10.86
CA LYS A 169 -18.58 -28.06 -11.12
C LYS A 169 -19.23 -29.23 -11.86
N SER A 170 -20.41 -29.65 -11.40
CA SER A 170 -21.16 -30.73 -12.03
C SER A 170 -21.55 -30.39 -13.48
N GLU A 171 -21.92 -29.14 -13.75
CA GLU A 171 -22.21 -28.68 -15.11
C GLU A 171 -20.95 -28.67 -15.98
N ASN A 172 -19.81 -28.22 -15.43
CA ASN A 172 -18.53 -28.25 -16.13
C ASN A 172 -18.11 -29.68 -16.51
N ASP A 173 -18.27 -30.63 -15.61
CA ASP A 173 -18.00 -32.06 -15.87
C ASP A 173 -18.96 -32.64 -16.94
N ALA A 174 -20.22 -32.23 -16.94
CA ALA A 174 -21.21 -32.59 -17.95
C ALA A 174 -20.87 -32.02 -19.33
N VAL A 175 -20.40 -30.78 -19.42
CA VAL A 175 -19.93 -30.15 -20.66
C VAL A 175 -18.72 -30.91 -21.22
N ILE A 176 -17.73 -31.22 -20.37
CA ILE A 176 -16.56 -32.03 -20.79
C ILE A 176 -17.01 -33.38 -21.33
N ALA A 177 -17.89 -34.12 -20.63
CA ALA A 177 -18.36 -35.40 -21.06
C ALA A 177 -19.11 -35.35 -22.40
N LYS A 178 -19.94 -34.32 -22.59
CA LYS A 178 -20.74 -34.13 -23.82
C LYS A 178 -19.89 -33.76 -25.04
N LEU A 179 -18.86 -32.92 -24.85
CA LEU A 179 -18.07 -32.41 -25.98
C LEU A 179 -16.88 -33.31 -26.32
N LYS A 180 -16.37 -34.11 -25.36
CA LYS A 180 -15.23 -35.00 -25.57
C LYS A 180 -15.45 -36.03 -26.65
N ASP A 181 -16.67 -36.59 -26.74
CA ASP A 181 -17.01 -37.67 -27.67
C ASP A 181 -17.60 -37.17 -29.00
N LYS A 182 -17.68 -35.84 -29.21
CA LYS A 182 -18.25 -35.24 -30.40
C LYS A 182 -17.23 -35.16 -31.53
N ALA A 183 -17.34 -36.00 -32.54
CA ALA A 183 -16.40 -36.08 -33.65
C ALA A 183 -16.34 -34.80 -34.54
N ASP A 184 -17.47 -34.10 -34.71
CA ASP A 184 -17.64 -32.88 -35.52
C ASP A 184 -17.83 -31.60 -34.69
N ALA A 185 -16.99 -31.41 -33.66
CA ALA A 185 -17.06 -30.21 -32.83
C ALA A 185 -16.68 -28.94 -33.61
N THR A 186 -17.51 -27.91 -33.53
CA THR A 186 -17.23 -26.58 -34.10
C THR A 186 -16.02 -25.93 -33.42
N PRO A 187 -15.37 -24.94 -34.05
CA PRO A 187 -14.25 -24.22 -33.40
C PRO A 187 -14.61 -23.62 -32.04
N VAL A 188 -15.84 -23.13 -31.86
CA VAL A 188 -16.36 -22.59 -30.60
C VAL A 188 -16.47 -23.68 -29.54
N GLU A 189 -17.04 -24.84 -29.89
CA GLU A 189 -17.17 -25.99 -28.99
C GLU A 189 -15.80 -26.57 -28.56
N LYS A 190 -14.81 -26.50 -29.44
CA LYS A 190 -13.42 -26.90 -29.10
C LYS A 190 -12.81 -25.96 -28.04
N THR A 191 -12.98 -24.63 -28.22
CA THR A 191 -12.52 -23.66 -27.23
C THR A 191 -13.24 -23.83 -25.88
N GLU A 192 -14.56 -24.06 -25.92
CA GLU A 192 -15.35 -24.33 -24.71
C GLU A 192 -14.89 -25.59 -23.99
N LEU A 193 -14.55 -26.64 -24.72
CA LEU A 193 -13.98 -27.86 -24.15
C LEU A 193 -12.61 -27.64 -23.53
N GLU A 194 -11.72 -26.90 -24.21
CA GLU A 194 -10.39 -26.56 -23.71
C GLU A 194 -10.47 -25.75 -22.42
N ASP A 195 -11.32 -24.74 -22.38
CA ASP A 195 -11.57 -23.91 -21.19
C ASP A 195 -12.15 -24.73 -20.04
N ALA A 196 -13.14 -25.59 -20.31
CA ALA A 196 -13.75 -26.45 -19.32
C ALA A 196 -12.72 -27.47 -18.74
N GLN A 197 -11.88 -28.05 -19.59
CA GLN A 197 -10.81 -28.97 -19.17
C GLN A 197 -9.76 -28.25 -18.32
N ALA A 198 -9.32 -27.05 -18.72
CA ALA A 198 -8.35 -26.26 -17.97
C ALA A 198 -8.88 -25.89 -16.57
N ILE A 199 -10.15 -25.52 -16.46
CA ILE A 199 -10.78 -25.23 -15.17
C ILE A 199 -10.88 -26.49 -14.31
N ASN A 200 -11.21 -27.64 -14.91
CA ASN A 200 -11.28 -28.89 -14.15
C ASN A 200 -9.90 -29.34 -13.66
N GLU A 201 -8.86 -29.22 -14.47
CA GLU A 201 -7.47 -29.45 -14.09
C GLU A 201 -7.07 -28.56 -12.92
N LEU A 202 -7.32 -27.25 -13.02
CA LEU A 202 -7.05 -26.27 -11.96
C LEU A 202 -7.81 -26.59 -10.67
N ASN A 203 -9.08 -26.99 -10.76
CA ASN A 203 -9.87 -27.38 -9.61
C ASN A 203 -9.36 -28.67 -8.94
N ASN A 204 -8.86 -29.63 -9.71
CA ASN A 204 -8.26 -30.86 -9.16
C ASN A 204 -6.95 -30.54 -8.42
N GLU A 205 -6.11 -29.69 -8.97
CA GLU A 205 -4.89 -29.21 -8.30
C GLU A 205 -5.23 -28.42 -7.03
N TYR A 206 -6.25 -27.56 -7.07
CA TYR A 206 -6.75 -26.87 -5.86
C TYR A 206 -7.18 -27.87 -4.77
N ILE A 207 -7.94 -28.91 -5.12
CA ILE A 207 -8.39 -29.93 -4.15
C ILE A 207 -7.19 -30.68 -3.60
N SER A 208 -6.25 -31.09 -4.46
CA SER A 208 -5.02 -31.79 -4.05
C SER A 208 -4.22 -30.93 -3.06
N LEU A 209 -3.89 -29.69 -3.41
CA LEU A 209 -3.17 -28.78 -2.53
C LEU A 209 -3.89 -28.52 -1.21
N LYS A 210 -5.22 -28.37 -1.25
CA LYS A 210 -6.05 -28.18 -0.06
C LYS A 210 -5.97 -29.35 0.92
N GLU A 211 -5.97 -30.59 0.44
CA GLU A 211 -5.82 -31.76 1.30
C GLU A 211 -4.41 -31.85 1.90
N HIS A 212 -3.36 -31.55 1.13
CA HIS A 212 -1.97 -31.49 1.62
C HIS A 212 -1.79 -30.42 2.72
N VAL A 213 -2.33 -29.21 2.51
CA VAL A 213 -2.24 -28.12 3.49
C VAL A 213 -3.05 -28.44 4.74
N ARG A 214 -4.23 -29.04 4.60
CA ARG A 214 -5.07 -29.44 5.74
C ARG A 214 -4.45 -30.58 6.55
N ALA A 215 -3.81 -31.54 5.90
CA ALA A 215 -3.08 -32.58 6.58
C ALA A 215 -1.99 -31.99 7.48
N LYS A 216 -1.29 -30.94 7.03
CA LYS A 216 -0.30 -30.22 7.85
C LYS A 216 -0.93 -29.45 9.01
N LEU A 217 -2.04 -28.73 8.80
CA LEU A 217 -2.70 -27.92 9.83
C LEU A 217 -3.35 -28.78 10.94
N SER A 218 -3.63 -30.05 10.68
CA SER A 218 -4.13 -30.99 11.68
C SER A 218 -3.05 -31.52 12.63
N LEU A 219 -1.77 -31.29 12.32
CA LEU A 219 -0.64 -31.66 13.14
C LEU A 219 -0.33 -30.56 14.15
N GLU A 220 -0.70 -30.72 15.39
CA GLU A 220 -0.35 -29.82 16.52
C GLU A 220 1.15 -29.93 16.90
N VAL A 221 2.08 -29.86 15.93
CA VAL A 221 3.50 -30.07 16.19
C VAL A 221 4.32 -28.78 16.03
N PRO A 222 5.18 -28.46 17.02
CA PRO A 222 6.08 -27.32 16.91
C PRO A 222 7.03 -27.47 15.71
N TYR A 223 7.23 -26.38 14.97
CA TYR A 223 8.01 -26.28 13.73
C TYR A 223 9.44 -26.88 13.82
N ALA A 224 10.06 -26.88 15.00
CA ALA A 224 11.42 -27.41 15.23
C ALA A 224 11.61 -28.90 14.92
N ASN A 225 10.54 -29.71 14.90
CA ASN A 225 10.62 -31.18 14.68
C ASN A 225 9.94 -31.60 13.35
N PHE A 226 9.61 -30.63 12.49
CA PHE A 226 8.82 -30.85 11.29
C PHE A 226 9.43 -31.88 10.32
N ASP A 227 10.74 -31.83 10.05
CA ASP A 227 11.40 -32.73 9.10
C ASP A 227 11.47 -34.20 9.58
N ALA A 228 11.53 -34.42 10.88
CA ALA A 228 11.52 -35.77 11.44
C ALA A 228 10.13 -36.41 11.34
N ILE A 229 9.08 -35.65 11.71
CA ILE A 229 7.68 -36.08 11.67
C ILE A 229 7.20 -36.27 10.23
N ARG A 230 7.62 -35.38 9.31
CA ARG A 230 7.35 -35.48 7.89
C ARG A 230 7.83 -36.80 7.28
N LYS A 231 9.00 -37.31 7.70
CA LYS A 231 9.52 -38.57 7.21
C LYS A 231 8.71 -39.79 7.69
N GLU A 232 8.17 -39.70 8.90
CA GLU A 232 7.36 -40.80 9.49
C GLU A 232 5.94 -40.83 8.91
N GLU A 233 5.29 -39.70 8.74
CA GLU A 233 3.91 -39.58 8.27
C GLU A 233 3.75 -39.69 6.76
N ASN A 234 4.71 -39.21 5.97
CA ASN A 234 4.68 -39.37 4.50
C ASN A 234 4.71 -40.82 4.05
N SER A 235 5.11 -41.74 4.92
CA SER A 235 5.06 -43.19 4.63
C SER A 235 3.67 -43.81 4.77
N ALA A 236 2.76 -43.19 5.53
CA ALA A 236 1.43 -43.70 5.86
C ALA A 236 0.26 -42.91 5.27
N SER A 237 0.47 -41.64 4.86
CA SER A 237 -0.58 -40.76 4.38
C SER A 237 -0.72 -40.76 2.86
N LYS A 238 -1.98 -40.79 2.38
CA LYS A 238 -2.32 -40.58 0.97
C LYS A 238 -1.88 -39.21 0.43
N TYR A 239 -1.75 -38.22 1.32
CA TYR A 239 -1.38 -36.87 1.00
C TYR A 239 -0.13 -36.47 1.81
N PRO A 240 1.07 -36.55 1.21
CA PRO A 240 2.30 -36.11 1.89
C PRO A 240 2.22 -34.62 2.27
N VAL A 241 2.74 -34.29 3.44
CA VAL A 241 2.80 -32.90 3.91
C VAL A 241 3.81 -32.13 3.08
N LEU A 242 3.36 -31.07 2.39
CA LEU A 242 4.21 -30.21 1.58
C LEU A 242 4.83 -29.09 2.41
N THR A 243 6.07 -28.72 2.09
CA THR A 243 6.70 -27.49 2.57
C THR A 243 6.20 -26.28 1.79
N LEU A 244 6.44 -25.06 2.31
CA LEU A 244 6.10 -23.83 1.60
C LEU A 244 6.82 -23.74 0.24
N GLU A 245 8.10 -24.15 0.18
CA GLU A 245 8.90 -24.18 -1.05
C GLU A 245 8.32 -25.15 -2.09
N GLU A 246 7.83 -26.32 -1.66
CA GLU A 246 7.19 -27.27 -2.57
C GLU A 246 5.85 -26.76 -3.10
N VAL A 247 5.09 -26.03 -2.26
CA VAL A 247 3.86 -25.37 -2.69
C VAL A 247 4.18 -24.25 -3.67
N GLU A 248 5.22 -23.46 -3.41
CA GLU A 248 5.69 -22.41 -4.31
C GLU A 248 6.10 -22.98 -5.67
N HIS A 249 6.87 -24.06 -5.67
CA HIS A 249 7.26 -24.75 -6.90
C HIS A 249 6.05 -25.25 -7.70
N LYS A 250 5.06 -25.83 -7.02
CA LYS A 250 3.81 -26.27 -7.68
C LYS A 250 3.03 -25.09 -8.28
N ILE A 251 2.92 -23.98 -7.59
CA ILE A 251 2.26 -22.77 -8.11
C ILE A 251 3.03 -22.22 -9.32
N HIS A 252 4.37 -22.29 -9.30
CA HIS A 252 5.19 -21.90 -10.45
C HIS A 252 4.94 -22.82 -11.65
N GLU A 253 4.92 -24.14 -11.46
CA GLU A 253 4.60 -25.11 -12.52
C GLU A 253 3.21 -24.86 -13.14
N LEU A 254 2.20 -24.55 -12.31
CA LEU A 254 0.86 -24.23 -12.78
C LEU A 254 0.83 -22.93 -13.59
N ASN A 255 1.61 -21.91 -13.22
CA ASN A 255 1.74 -20.68 -14.00
C ASN A 255 2.41 -20.90 -15.37
N GLU A 256 3.37 -21.84 -15.47
CA GLU A 256 4.06 -22.17 -16.72
C GLU A 256 3.28 -23.18 -17.60
N SER A 257 2.25 -23.80 -17.05
CA SER A 257 1.39 -24.74 -17.79
C SER A 257 0.69 -24.03 -18.97
N LYS A 258 0.72 -24.66 -20.13
CA LYS A 258 0.04 -24.15 -21.34
C LYS A 258 -1.48 -24.15 -21.21
N THR A 259 -2.02 -25.06 -20.41
CA THR A 259 -3.47 -25.24 -20.24
C THR A 259 -4.01 -24.34 -19.12
N VAL A 260 -3.33 -24.30 -17.99
CA VAL A 260 -3.82 -23.66 -16.75
C VAL A 260 -3.20 -22.28 -16.53
N GLY A 261 -2.00 -22.01 -17.04
CA GLY A 261 -1.23 -20.79 -16.75
C GLY A 261 -1.97 -19.49 -17.09
N ALA A 262 -2.71 -19.45 -18.20
CA ALA A 262 -3.55 -18.31 -18.55
C ALA A 262 -4.69 -18.04 -17.53
N LEU A 263 -5.14 -19.07 -16.81
CA LEU A 263 -6.16 -18.96 -15.77
C LEU A 263 -5.59 -18.43 -14.46
N MET A 264 -4.32 -18.72 -14.17
CA MET A 264 -3.64 -18.38 -12.90
C MET A 264 -3.41 -16.88 -12.71
N GLY A 265 -3.34 -16.10 -13.79
CA GLY A 265 -3.16 -14.65 -13.73
C GLY A 265 -1.85 -14.21 -13.08
N GLY A 266 -0.81 -15.07 -13.07
CA GLY A 266 0.47 -14.78 -12.43
C GLY A 266 0.44 -14.87 -10.90
N MET A 267 -0.43 -15.70 -10.35
CA MET A 267 -0.49 -15.93 -8.89
C MET A 267 0.87 -16.38 -8.35
N HIS A 268 1.31 -15.77 -7.25
CA HIS A 268 2.50 -16.20 -6.52
C HIS A 268 2.17 -16.48 -5.05
N VAL A 269 3.01 -17.28 -4.43
CA VAL A 269 2.93 -17.56 -3.00
C VAL A 269 3.52 -16.37 -2.25
N SER A 270 2.74 -15.79 -1.34
CA SER A 270 3.24 -14.71 -0.48
C SER A 270 4.22 -15.27 0.54
N GLN A 271 5.43 -14.70 0.62
CA GLN A 271 6.40 -15.07 1.64
C GLN A 271 5.93 -14.60 3.02
N PRO A 272 6.10 -15.41 4.07
CA PRO A 272 5.73 -15.01 5.42
C PRO A 272 6.65 -13.91 5.93
N ILE A 273 6.05 -12.83 6.46
CA ILE A 273 6.76 -11.70 7.05
C ILE A 273 6.34 -11.57 8.51
N LEU A 274 7.21 -11.92 9.43
CA LEU A 274 6.95 -11.80 10.86
C LEU A 274 6.64 -10.33 11.21
N TYR A 275 5.55 -10.08 11.95
CA TYR A 275 5.02 -8.73 12.22
C TYR A 275 4.70 -7.89 10.96
N GLY A 276 4.55 -8.53 9.81
CA GLY A 276 4.30 -7.87 8.53
C GLY A 276 3.02 -7.03 8.54
N ASN A 277 1.94 -7.55 9.13
CA ASN A 277 0.68 -6.80 9.25
C ASN A 277 0.82 -5.57 10.12
N LEU A 278 1.56 -5.68 11.23
CA LEU A 278 1.81 -4.57 12.14
C LEU A 278 2.68 -3.49 11.46
N PHE A 279 3.71 -3.92 10.75
CA PHE A 279 4.56 -3.03 9.94
C PHE A 279 3.73 -2.31 8.86
N ALA A 280 2.96 -3.04 8.05
CA ALA A 280 2.14 -2.46 7.00
C ALA A 280 1.10 -1.47 7.55
N SER A 281 0.44 -1.81 8.66
CA SER A 281 -0.53 -0.94 9.31
C SER A 281 0.09 0.40 9.72
N ASN A 282 1.24 0.38 10.38
CA ASN A 282 1.96 1.59 10.80
C ASN A 282 2.48 2.38 9.58
N TYR A 283 3.04 1.68 8.59
CA TYR A 283 3.52 2.31 7.36
C TYR A 283 2.40 3.07 6.64
N PHE A 284 1.27 2.42 6.36
CA PHE A 284 0.14 3.05 5.67
C PHE A 284 -0.52 4.14 6.51
N LEU A 285 -0.58 3.97 7.84
CA LEU A 285 -1.10 4.98 8.74
C LEU A 285 -0.27 6.27 8.64
N MET A 286 1.04 6.18 8.91
CA MET A 286 1.92 7.36 8.95
C MET A 286 2.05 8.02 7.56
N THR A 287 2.32 7.23 6.53
CA THR A 287 2.51 7.78 5.18
C THR A 287 1.20 8.25 4.55
N GLY A 288 0.08 7.60 4.86
CA GLY A 288 -1.25 7.97 4.39
C GLY A 288 -1.72 9.30 4.99
N PHE A 289 -1.62 9.46 6.31
CA PHE A 289 -1.93 10.75 6.95
C PHE A 289 -1.01 11.87 6.45
N HIS A 290 0.29 11.57 6.27
CA HIS A 290 1.20 12.53 5.67
C HIS A 290 0.76 12.93 4.24
N ALA A 291 0.38 11.97 3.40
CA ALA A 291 -0.11 12.24 2.05
C ALA A 291 -1.38 13.12 2.04
N ILE A 292 -2.30 12.90 2.99
CA ILE A 292 -3.48 13.76 3.16
C ILE A 292 -3.05 15.20 3.45
N HIS A 293 -2.07 15.41 4.35
CA HIS A 293 -1.55 16.74 4.66
C HIS A 293 -0.89 17.41 3.44
N VAL A 294 -0.14 16.64 2.63
CA VAL A 294 0.41 17.13 1.36
C VAL A 294 -0.71 17.58 0.43
N ILE A 295 -1.78 16.79 0.26
CA ILE A 295 -2.93 17.14 -0.58
C ILE A 295 -3.61 18.43 -0.10
N VAL A 296 -3.80 18.58 1.21
CA VAL A 296 -4.36 19.82 1.80
C VAL A 296 -3.45 21.03 1.50
N GLY A 297 -2.12 20.87 1.64
CA GLY A 297 -1.15 21.92 1.28
C GLY A 297 -1.22 22.30 -0.20
N LEU A 298 -1.27 21.31 -1.11
CA LEU A 298 -1.43 21.57 -2.54
C LEU A 298 -2.73 22.29 -2.87
N PHE A 299 -3.81 21.92 -2.19
CA PHE A 299 -5.11 22.62 -2.34
C PHE A 299 -5.00 24.09 -1.92
N MET A 300 -4.34 24.39 -0.80
CA MET A 300 -4.11 25.76 -0.36
C MET A 300 -3.27 26.55 -1.37
N PHE A 301 -2.19 25.98 -1.92
CA PHE A 301 -1.41 26.63 -2.98
C PHE A 301 -2.24 26.88 -4.24
N ALA A 302 -3.06 25.91 -4.66
CA ALA A 302 -3.94 26.06 -5.81
C ALA A 302 -4.94 27.22 -5.65
N LEU A 303 -5.50 27.40 -4.44
CA LEU A 303 -6.38 28.53 -4.14
C LEU A 303 -5.68 29.89 -4.28
N VAL A 304 -4.41 29.98 -3.84
CA VAL A 304 -3.64 31.22 -3.99
C VAL A 304 -3.27 31.46 -5.47
N LEU A 305 -2.84 30.42 -6.18
CA LEU A 305 -2.51 30.51 -7.61
C LEU A 305 -3.72 30.95 -8.46
N LYS A 306 -4.94 30.55 -8.07
CA LYS A 306 -6.18 30.99 -8.73
C LYS A 306 -6.40 32.52 -8.67
N LYS A 307 -5.83 33.22 -7.70
CA LYS A 307 -5.87 34.68 -7.65
C LYS A 307 -5.13 35.33 -8.83
N GLY A 308 -4.09 34.68 -9.35
CA GLY A 308 -3.36 35.10 -10.55
C GLY A 308 -2.85 36.55 -10.47
N SER A 309 -3.28 37.40 -11.39
CA SER A 309 -2.91 38.81 -11.45
C SER A 309 -3.49 39.69 -10.31
N LYS A 310 -4.41 39.16 -9.51
CA LYS A 310 -4.98 39.87 -8.33
C LYS A 310 -4.13 39.68 -7.07
N LEU A 311 -3.00 38.98 -7.17
CA LEU A 311 -2.07 38.78 -6.05
C LEU A 311 -1.51 40.14 -5.62
N CYS A 312 -1.54 40.45 -4.34
CA CYS A 312 -1.05 41.71 -3.77
C CYS A 312 -0.19 41.46 -2.53
N VAL A 313 0.48 42.51 -2.04
CA VAL A 313 1.34 42.41 -0.85
C VAL A 313 0.56 41.98 0.39
N ASP A 314 -0.74 42.34 0.47
CA ASP A 314 -1.60 41.92 1.58
C ASP A 314 -1.80 40.40 1.66
N ASP A 315 -1.58 39.67 0.54
CA ASP A 315 -1.61 38.21 0.50
C ASP A 315 -0.35 37.59 1.11
N ALA A 316 0.69 38.34 1.45
CA ALA A 316 1.93 37.81 2.04
C ALA A 316 1.67 37.04 3.34
N TYR A 317 0.75 37.52 4.18
CA TYR A 317 0.35 36.76 5.39
C TYR A 317 -0.26 35.40 5.09
N LEU A 318 -1.04 35.32 4.02
CA LEU A 318 -1.64 34.02 3.60
C LEU A 318 -0.56 33.06 3.11
N ILE A 319 0.36 33.57 2.28
CA ILE A 319 1.48 32.77 1.76
C ILE A 319 2.43 32.36 2.90
N GLU A 320 2.68 33.22 3.87
CA GLU A 320 3.48 32.90 5.06
C GLU A 320 2.84 31.78 5.87
N ASN A 321 1.54 31.83 6.14
CA ASN A 321 0.82 30.79 6.88
C ASN A 321 0.80 29.44 6.12
N ILE A 322 0.57 29.47 4.81
CA ILE A 322 0.62 28.26 3.97
C ILE A 322 2.06 27.71 3.93
N GLY A 323 3.06 28.60 3.86
CA GLY A 323 4.46 28.22 3.93
C GLY A 323 4.83 27.53 5.25
N LEU A 324 4.38 28.06 6.38
CA LEU A 324 4.56 27.42 7.69
C LEU A 324 3.95 26.02 7.73
N TYR A 325 2.73 25.87 7.18
CA TYR A 325 2.10 24.55 7.07
C TYR A 325 2.90 23.60 6.17
N TRP A 326 3.37 24.08 5.01
CA TRP A 326 4.16 23.29 4.07
C TRP A 326 5.49 22.83 4.67
N HIS A 327 6.19 23.74 5.35
CA HIS A 327 7.44 23.39 6.05
C HIS A 327 7.22 22.35 7.16
N PHE A 328 6.09 22.41 7.86
CA PHE A 328 5.71 21.38 8.82
C PHE A 328 5.55 20.02 8.12
N VAL A 329 4.82 19.98 7.00
CA VAL A 329 4.61 18.74 6.22
C VAL A 329 5.95 18.17 5.76
N ASP A 330 6.84 18.99 5.21
CA ASP A 330 8.19 18.58 4.80
C ASP A 330 9.02 18.06 5.98
N LEU A 331 8.94 18.73 7.12
CA LEU A 331 9.66 18.33 8.34
C LEU A 331 9.22 16.95 8.81
N VAL A 332 7.91 16.69 8.82
CA VAL A 332 7.37 15.36 9.17
C VAL A 332 7.96 14.29 8.24
N TRP A 333 8.04 14.56 6.93
CA TRP A 333 8.63 13.60 5.98
C TRP A 333 10.11 13.33 6.24
N ILE A 334 10.88 14.35 6.60
CA ILE A 334 12.32 14.22 6.96
C ILE A 334 12.51 13.24 8.13
N PHE A 335 11.55 13.16 9.07
CA PHE A 335 11.58 12.18 10.15
C PHE A 335 11.04 10.81 9.74
N LEU A 336 9.96 10.77 8.94
CA LEU A 336 9.36 9.52 8.47
C LEU A 336 10.28 8.74 7.53
N PHE A 337 11.00 9.44 6.65
CA PHE A 337 11.86 8.78 5.67
C PHE A 337 12.95 7.93 6.32
N PRO A 338 13.85 8.44 7.19
CA PRO A 338 14.85 7.59 7.81
C PRO A 338 14.25 6.50 8.70
N LEU A 339 13.17 6.79 9.40
CA LEU A 339 12.50 5.85 10.30
C LEU A 339 11.91 4.64 9.59
N LEU A 340 11.31 4.85 8.41
CA LEU A 340 10.61 3.81 7.66
C LEU A 340 11.47 3.13 6.59
N TYR A 341 12.49 3.83 6.03
CA TYR A 341 13.24 3.37 4.86
C TYR A 341 14.69 3.00 5.16
N ILE A 342 15.31 3.52 6.24
CA ILE A 342 16.73 3.35 6.49
C ILE A 342 16.97 2.51 7.74
N ILE A 343 16.27 2.82 8.81
CA ILE A 343 16.41 2.13 10.09
C ILE A 343 15.51 0.91 10.11
#